data_ce3548d96918f37314ac7932ebc3625f
#
_entry.id   ce3548d96918f37314ac7932ebc3625f
#
_cell.length_a   1.000
_cell.length_b   1.000
_cell.length_c   1.000
_cell.angle_alpha   90.00
_cell.angle_beta   90.00
_cell.angle_gamma   90.00
#
_symmetry.space_group_name_H-M   'P 1'
#
loop_
_entity.id
_entity.type
_entity.pdbx_description
1 polymer ?
#
loop_
_entity_poly.entity_id
_entity_poly.type
_entity_poly.pdbx_seq_one_letter_code
_entity_poly.pdbx_strand_id
1 'polypeptide(L)'
;MTEQNVFDLKSKQKEPVEWKRYRKLGIFIILLLAALLLLFTSLYIVKEGEYKVVRQFGEVVKIDKEPGLKAKIPFIQSVTTLPKHQMTYDVTEAEINTKDKKRMLIDNFAVWSIEDPLKMIKNARTVVNAETKMEEFIYSVVRAELGRLNYDQIINDEKSSRGSLNDQITKKVNELLSKDEYGIVVKDVRMKRTDLPEANENSVYTRMISERESKAQEYLSMGDAEKQRITADTDREVKELLAKASADANVIRAEGESEAAKIYNNSFSKDPSFYDLFKTLETYKKTVDDKTVIILPSDSPYARLLMGYTE
;
A
#
# COMPACT_ATOMS: atom_id res chain seq x y z
N MET A 1 65.01 -8.89 109.98
CA MET A 1 63.63 -9.43 109.94
C MET A 1 62.92 -8.77 108.77
N THR A 2 62.95 -9.35 107.64
CA THR A 2 62.10 -9.01 106.51
C THR A 2 61.96 -10.29 105.63
N GLU A 3 60.80 -10.94 105.70
CA GLU A 3 60.47 -12.09 104.88
C GLU A 3 60.22 -11.63 103.44
N GLN A 4 60.94 -12.20 102.49
CA GLN A 4 60.72 -12.02 101.08
C GLN A 4 59.72 -13.03 100.62
N ASN A 5 58.53 -12.60 100.25
CA ASN A 5 57.56 -13.37 99.60
C ASN A 5 58.00 -13.62 98.14
N VAL A 6 58.41 -14.83 97.81
CA VAL A 6 58.72 -15.28 96.45
C VAL A 6 57.41 -15.75 95.83
N PHE A 7 56.86 -14.97 94.90
CA PHE A 7 55.74 -15.42 94.01
C PHE A 7 56.27 -16.35 92.99
N ASP A 8 55.87 -17.65 93.16
CA ASP A 8 56.16 -18.71 92.23
C ASP A 8 55.13 -18.63 91.06
N LEU A 9 55.57 -18.01 89.93
CA LEU A 9 54.82 -17.98 88.67
C LEU A 9 54.99 -19.33 87.98
N LYS A 10 54.10 -20.30 88.34
CA LYS A 10 53.90 -21.54 87.52
C LYS A 10 53.39 -21.08 86.20
N SER A 11 54.21 -21.00 85.16
CA SER A 11 53.85 -20.91 83.75
C SER A 11 53.06 -22.17 83.40
N LYS A 12 51.75 -21.98 83.14
CA LYS A 12 50.90 -23.04 82.50
C LYS A 12 51.52 -23.32 81.15
N GLN A 13 52.36 -24.36 81.05
CA GLN A 13 52.75 -24.92 79.75
C GLN A 13 51.45 -25.34 79.08
N LYS A 14 51.10 -24.65 77.95
CA LYS A 14 50.05 -25.07 77.04
C LYS A 14 50.54 -26.36 76.45
N GLU A 15 49.81 -27.45 76.71
CA GLU A 15 50.04 -28.73 76.11
C GLU A 15 50.16 -28.55 74.56
N PRO A 16 51.08 -29.19 73.85
CA PRO A 16 51.24 -29.05 72.41
C PRO A 16 50.00 -29.64 71.77
N VAL A 17 49.18 -28.77 71.17
CA VAL A 17 48.00 -29.18 70.37
C VAL A 17 48.49 -30.23 69.37
N GLU A 18 47.93 -31.43 69.42
CA GLU A 18 48.28 -32.50 68.52
C GLU A 18 47.80 -32.17 67.06
N TRP A 19 48.52 -31.36 66.39
CA TRP A 19 48.24 -30.86 65.01
C TRP A 19 48.07 -31.99 64.03
N LYS A 20 48.65 -33.19 64.26
CA LYS A 20 48.48 -34.36 63.39
C LYS A 20 47.05 -34.88 63.31
N ARG A 21 46.29 -34.79 64.40
CA ARG A 21 44.89 -35.27 64.46
C ARG A 21 43.97 -34.25 63.75
N TYR A 22 44.16 -32.96 63.91
CA TYR A 22 43.38 -31.91 63.26
C TYR A 22 43.72 -31.76 61.78
N ARG A 23 44.93 -32.12 61.34
CA ARG A 23 45.35 -32.07 59.93
C ARG A 23 44.53 -33.00 59.07
N LYS A 24 44.18 -34.22 59.50
CA LYS A 24 43.29 -35.17 58.79
C LYS A 24 41.87 -34.61 58.72
N LEU A 25 41.35 -34.04 59.78
CA LEU A 25 40.02 -33.42 59.82
C LEU A 25 39.96 -32.18 58.95
N GLY A 26 40.99 -31.31 58.95
CA GLY A 26 41.10 -30.17 58.09
C GLY A 26 41.15 -30.52 56.62
N ILE A 27 41.93 -31.54 56.23
CA ILE A 27 41.94 -32.04 54.85
C ILE A 27 40.57 -32.61 54.42
N PHE A 28 39.89 -33.32 55.31
CA PHE A 28 38.55 -33.83 55.05
C PHE A 28 37.52 -32.72 54.86
N ILE A 29 37.56 -31.65 55.67
CA ILE A 29 36.67 -30.47 55.53
C ILE A 29 36.99 -29.75 54.21
N ILE A 30 38.23 -29.57 53.82
CA ILE A 30 38.64 -28.94 52.57
C ILE A 30 38.13 -29.76 51.36
N LEU A 31 38.29 -31.09 51.40
CA LEU A 31 37.77 -31.97 50.37
C LEU A 31 36.25 -31.96 50.27
N LEU A 32 35.53 -31.92 51.40
CA LEU A 32 34.07 -31.80 51.44
C LEU A 32 33.62 -30.46 50.89
N LEU A 33 34.26 -29.34 51.24
CA LEU A 33 34.00 -28.03 50.67
C LEU A 33 34.26 -27.99 49.16
N ALA A 34 35.38 -28.59 48.71
CA ALA A 34 35.68 -28.66 47.26
C ALA A 34 34.65 -29.51 46.51
N ALA A 35 34.21 -30.65 47.07
CA ALA A 35 33.15 -31.46 46.49
C ALA A 35 31.80 -30.72 46.42
N LEU A 36 31.45 -29.98 47.48
CA LEU A 36 30.27 -29.16 47.52
C LEU A 36 30.33 -28.05 46.47
N LEU A 37 31.46 -27.36 46.35
CA LEU A 37 31.68 -26.31 45.35
C LEU A 37 31.58 -26.86 43.92
N LEU A 38 32.15 -28.07 43.66
CA LEU A 38 32.04 -28.75 42.40
C LEU A 38 30.56 -29.08 42.07
N LEU A 39 29.81 -29.55 43.06
CA LEU A 39 28.41 -29.86 42.92
C LEU A 39 27.57 -28.65 42.58
N PHE A 40 27.78 -27.51 43.23
CA PHE A 40 27.10 -26.26 42.93
C PHE A 40 27.46 -25.70 41.54
N THR A 41 28.72 -25.79 41.12
CA THR A 41 29.15 -25.32 39.78
C THR A 41 28.72 -26.27 38.66
N SER A 42 28.34 -27.51 38.99
CA SER A 42 27.83 -28.48 38.05
C SER A 42 26.35 -28.30 37.68
N LEU A 43 25.61 -27.61 38.49
CA LEU A 43 24.17 -27.43 38.30
C LEU A 43 23.88 -26.15 37.53
N TYR A 44 22.88 -26.20 36.62
CA TYR A 44 22.31 -25.02 35.99
C TYR A 44 20.78 -25.16 35.80
N ILE A 45 20.09 -24.03 35.70
CA ILE A 45 18.65 -23.99 35.57
C ILE A 45 18.29 -23.58 34.16
N VAL A 46 17.40 -24.35 33.51
CA VAL A 46 16.76 -24.00 32.24
C VAL A 46 15.45 -23.31 32.58
N LYS A 47 15.27 -22.05 32.20
CA LYS A 47 14.02 -21.30 32.38
C LYS A 47 13.08 -21.58 31.20
N GLU A 48 11.79 -21.40 31.46
CA GLU A 48 10.81 -21.39 30.37
C GLU A 48 11.10 -20.21 29.43
N GLY A 49 11.07 -20.47 28.12
CA GLY A 49 11.41 -19.45 27.12
C GLY A 49 12.91 -19.34 26.75
N GLU A 50 13.75 -20.25 27.27
CA GLU A 50 15.18 -20.32 26.93
C GLU A 50 15.59 -21.71 26.44
N TYR A 51 16.56 -21.75 25.53
CA TYR A 51 17.33 -22.94 25.22
C TYR A 51 18.68 -22.85 25.91
N LYS A 52 19.14 -23.95 26.50
CA LYS A 52 20.49 -24.05 27.03
C LYS A 52 21.29 -25.00 26.15
N VAL A 53 22.32 -24.45 25.54
CA VAL A 53 23.25 -25.22 24.68
C VAL A 53 24.50 -25.51 25.45
N VAL A 54 24.73 -26.79 25.72
CA VAL A 54 25.92 -27.28 26.41
C VAL A 54 26.98 -27.57 25.35
N ARG A 55 28.13 -26.89 25.47
CA ARG A 55 29.28 -27.06 24.60
C ARG A 55 30.44 -27.69 25.37
N GLN A 56 31.16 -28.57 24.70
CA GLN A 56 32.39 -29.19 25.20
C GLN A 56 33.48 -28.95 24.17
N PHE A 57 34.54 -28.26 24.55
CA PHE A 57 35.63 -27.88 23.66
C PHE A 57 35.19 -27.16 22.36
N GLY A 58 34.07 -26.43 22.44
CA GLY A 58 33.50 -25.69 21.30
C GLY A 58 32.41 -26.44 20.52
N GLU A 59 32.31 -27.76 20.64
CA GLU A 59 31.27 -28.58 20.01
C GLU A 59 29.99 -28.63 20.87
N VAL A 60 28.84 -28.66 20.21
CA VAL A 60 27.54 -28.81 20.86
C VAL A 60 27.32 -30.29 21.21
N VAL A 61 27.31 -30.57 22.53
CA VAL A 61 27.08 -31.93 23.03
C VAL A 61 25.61 -32.18 23.32
N LYS A 62 24.91 -31.15 23.85
CA LYS A 62 23.51 -31.28 24.27
C LYS A 62 22.78 -29.97 24.16
N ILE A 63 21.50 -30.04 23.83
CA ILE A 63 20.58 -28.91 23.85
C ILE A 63 19.42 -29.24 24.78
N ASP A 64 19.27 -28.49 25.84
CA ASP A 64 18.15 -28.59 26.76
C ASP A 64 17.06 -27.60 26.41
N LYS A 65 15.90 -28.13 26.00
CA LYS A 65 14.70 -27.39 25.57
C LYS A 65 13.64 -27.34 26.67
N GLU A 66 13.70 -28.26 27.62
CA GLU A 66 12.74 -28.41 28.70
C GLU A 66 13.22 -27.66 29.95
N PRO A 67 12.34 -26.88 30.61
CA PRO A 67 12.68 -26.20 31.84
C PRO A 67 12.98 -27.18 32.96
N GLY A 68 13.86 -26.80 33.87
CA GLY A 68 14.22 -27.61 35.02
C GLY A 68 15.70 -27.52 35.39
N LEU A 69 16.05 -28.24 36.44
CA LEU A 69 17.43 -28.36 36.91
C LEU A 69 18.19 -29.42 36.10
N LYS A 70 19.31 -29.00 35.52
CA LYS A 70 20.17 -29.88 34.69
C LYS A 70 21.60 -29.84 35.25
N ALA A 71 22.39 -30.82 34.87
CA ALA A 71 23.79 -30.92 35.30
C ALA A 71 24.74 -30.83 34.10
N LYS A 72 25.88 -30.19 34.29
CA LYS A 72 27.01 -30.10 33.38
C LYS A 72 28.32 -30.54 34.06
N ILE A 73 29.33 -30.94 33.31
CA ILE A 73 30.66 -31.17 33.81
C ILE A 73 31.36 -29.83 33.99
N PRO A 74 31.67 -29.42 35.24
CA PRO A 74 32.38 -28.18 35.51
C PRO A 74 33.74 -28.18 34.83
N PHE A 75 34.24 -26.99 34.46
CA PHE A 75 35.54 -26.71 33.81
C PHE A 75 35.63 -27.26 32.33
N ILE A 76 34.94 -28.28 31.94
CA ILE A 76 35.00 -28.89 30.61
C ILE A 76 33.84 -28.40 29.73
N GLN A 77 32.66 -28.22 30.31
CA GLN A 77 31.45 -27.85 29.60
C GLN A 77 31.05 -26.39 29.90
N SER A 78 30.79 -25.65 28.84
CA SER A 78 30.19 -24.31 28.89
C SER A 78 28.72 -24.36 28.48
N VAL A 79 27.89 -23.52 29.11
CA VAL A 79 26.46 -23.42 28.79
C VAL A 79 26.18 -22.05 28.21
N THR A 80 25.64 -22.01 27.00
CA THR A 80 25.18 -20.79 26.33
C THR A 80 23.67 -20.74 26.37
N THR A 81 23.11 -19.58 26.70
CA THR A 81 21.67 -19.36 26.72
C THR A 81 21.23 -18.76 25.40
N LEU A 82 20.17 -19.30 24.79
CA LEU A 82 19.54 -18.75 23.61
C LEU A 82 18.07 -18.46 23.90
N PRO A 83 17.53 -17.33 23.45
CA PRO A 83 16.13 -17.02 23.61
C PRO A 83 15.26 -17.92 22.72
N LYS A 84 14.11 -18.36 23.25
CA LYS A 84 13.10 -19.15 22.53
C LYS A 84 11.96 -18.26 22.03
N HIS A 85 11.79 -17.08 22.65
CA HIS A 85 10.75 -16.13 22.29
C HIS A 85 11.09 -15.40 20.99
N GLN A 86 10.09 -14.73 20.43
CA GLN A 86 10.28 -13.87 19.27
C GLN A 86 11.06 -12.62 19.69
N MET A 87 11.98 -12.21 18.83
CA MET A 87 12.83 -11.04 18.98
C MET A 87 12.57 -10.08 17.82
N THR A 88 12.72 -8.80 18.08
CA THR A 88 12.66 -7.75 17.06
C THR A 88 14.08 -7.29 16.76
N TYR A 89 14.40 -7.17 15.51
CA TYR A 89 15.67 -6.65 15.02
C TYR A 89 15.41 -5.45 14.11
N ASP A 90 16.01 -4.32 14.43
CA ASP A 90 16.02 -3.12 13.59
C ASP A 90 17.14 -3.25 12.55
N VAL A 91 16.74 -3.33 11.28
CA VAL A 91 17.66 -3.41 10.15
C VAL A 91 18.24 -2.02 9.89
N THR A 92 19.55 -1.94 9.65
CA THR A 92 20.21 -0.66 9.35
C THR A 92 19.58 -0.01 8.12
N GLU A 93 19.32 1.31 8.19
CA GLU A 93 18.81 2.07 7.06
C GLU A 93 19.72 1.92 5.84
N ALA A 94 19.12 1.70 4.68
CA ALA A 94 19.85 1.49 3.46
C ALA A 94 19.26 2.29 2.28
N GLU A 95 20.15 2.85 1.46
CA GLU A 95 19.77 3.46 0.19
C GLU A 95 19.52 2.39 -0.87
N ILE A 96 18.36 2.45 -1.51
CA ILE A 96 17.96 1.55 -2.57
C ILE A 96 17.49 2.36 -3.78
N ASN A 97 17.85 1.90 -4.98
CA ASN A 97 17.40 2.48 -6.23
C ASN A 97 16.16 1.73 -6.72
N THR A 98 15.11 2.46 -7.03
CA THR A 98 13.89 1.95 -7.67
C THR A 98 14.10 1.71 -9.18
N LYS A 99 13.13 1.07 -9.83
CA LYS A 99 13.14 0.82 -11.28
C LYS A 99 13.28 2.11 -12.10
N ASP A 100 12.65 3.18 -11.65
CA ASP A 100 12.73 4.53 -12.27
C ASP A 100 13.96 5.33 -11.81
N LYS A 101 14.96 4.64 -11.22
CA LYS A 101 16.27 5.20 -10.81
C LYS A 101 16.18 6.30 -9.74
N LYS A 102 15.11 6.34 -8.98
CA LYS A 102 15.01 7.21 -7.81
C LYS A 102 15.69 6.54 -6.62
N ARG A 103 16.45 7.29 -5.84
CA ARG A 103 17.05 6.81 -4.59
C ARG A 103 16.03 6.94 -3.48
N MET A 104 15.94 5.91 -2.67
CA MET A 104 15.06 5.85 -1.49
C MET A 104 15.86 5.36 -0.30
N LEU A 105 15.61 5.97 0.85
CA LEU A 105 16.10 5.51 2.14
C LEU A 105 15.02 4.62 2.75
N ILE A 106 15.37 3.38 3.03
CA ILE A 106 14.44 2.38 3.55
C ILE A 106 14.86 1.96 4.95
N ASP A 107 13.95 2.11 5.90
CA ASP A 107 14.05 1.60 7.26
C ASP A 107 13.13 0.39 7.43
N ASN A 108 13.70 -0.74 7.87
CA ASN A 108 13.00 -2.00 8.05
C ASN A 108 13.18 -2.54 9.45
N PHE A 109 12.23 -3.34 9.90
CA PHE A 109 12.44 -4.19 11.07
C PHE A 109 11.96 -5.61 10.76
N ALA A 110 12.57 -6.56 11.44
CA ALA A 110 12.22 -7.97 11.35
C ALA A 110 11.80 -8.52 12.70
N VAL A 111 10.77 -9.34 12.72
CA VAL A 111 10.41 -10.17 13.87
C VAL A 111 10.85 -11.60 13.56
N TRP A 112 11.69 -12.16 14.40
CA TRP A 112 12.32 -13.45 14.14
C TRP A 112 12.43 -14.31 15.41
N SER A 113 12.69 -15.60 15.24
CA SER A 113 12.87 -16.53 16.35
C SER A 113 13.85 -17.65 15.96
N ILE A 114 14.44 -18.27 16.98
CA ILE A 114 15.30 -19.43 16.79
C ILE A 114 14.39 -20.67 16.75
N GLU A 115 14.38 -21.39 15.63
CA GLU A 115 13.63 -22.63 15.44
C GLU A 115 14.49 -23.84 15.75
N ASP A 116 15.70 -23.86 15.20
CA ASP A 116 16.68 -24.93 15.45
C ASP A 116 17.98 -24.36 16.05
N PRO A 117 18.13 -24.43 17.40
CA PRO A 117 19.32 -23.94 18.08
C PRO A 117 20.61 -24.64 17.64
N LEU A 118 20.53 -25.92 17.18
CA LEU A 118 21.71 -26.66 16.74
C LEU A 118 22.27 -26.07 15.44
N LYS A 119 21.39 -25.87 14.43
CA LYS A 119 21.77 -25.29 13.15
C LYS A 119 22.27 -23.86 13.34
N MET A 120 21.58 -23.07 14.18
CA MET A 120 21.97 -21.69 14.47
C MET A 120 23.38 -21.63 15.08
N ILE A 121 23.69 -22.45 16.07
CA ILE A 121 25.01 -22.45 16.68
C ILE A 121 26.08 -22.96 15.70
N LYS A 122 25.76 -23.95 14.89
CA LYS A 122 26.71 -24.54 13.93
C LYS A 122 27.10 -23.51 12.86
N ASN A 123 26.14 -22.78 12.32
CA ASN A 123 26.34 -21.92 11.16
C ASN A 123 26.56 -20.43 11.54
N ALA A 124 25.80 -19.88 12.49
CA ALA A 124 25.95 -18.50 12.96
C ALA A 124 26.85 -18.36 14.20
N ARG A 125 26.97 -19.40 15.04
CA ARG A 125 27.71 -19.44 16.30
C ARG A 125 27.16 -18.56 17.41
N THR A 126 26.70 -17.36 17.12
CA THR A 126 26.13 -16.40 18.07
C THR A 126 24.84 -15.81 17.53
N VAL A 127 23.99 -15.27 18.43
CA VAL A 127 22.76 -14.55 18.06
C VAL A 127 23.09 -13.34 17.20
N VAL A 128 24.11 -12.57 17.57
CA VAL A 128 24.54 -11.37 16.83
C VAL A 128 24.95 -11.71 15.38
N ASN A 129 25.71 -12.80 15.17
CA ASN A 129 26.06 -13.20 13.81
C ASN A 129 24.84 -13.67 13.01
N ALA A 130 23.85 -14.30 13.67
CA ALA A 130 22.60 -14.70 13.03
C ALA A 130 21.80 -13.48 12.59
N GLU A 131 21.74 -12.43 13.42
CA GLU A 131 21.12 -11.13 13.11
C GLU A 131 21.83 -10.44 11.93
N THR A 132 23.17 -10.40 11.93
CA THR A 132 23.93 -9.81 10.81
C THR A 132 23.66 -10.55 9.50
N LYS A 133 23.58 -11.89 9.52
CA LYS A 133 23.25 -12.67 8.31
C LYS A 133 21.81 -12.47 7.86
N MET A 134 20.89 -12.40 8.80
CA MET A 134 19.50 -12.07 8.51
C MET A 134 19.39 -10.68 7.88
N GLU A 135 20.10 -9.68 8.39
CA GLU A 135 20.17 -8.33 7.83
C GLU A 135 20.67 -8.33 6.39
N GLU A 136 21.77 -9.04 6.09
CA GLU A 136 22.32 -9.19 4.74
C GLU A 136 21.26 -9.76 3.77
N PHE A 137 20.52 -10.79 4.18
CA PHE A 137 19.47 -11.38 3.35
C PHE A 137 18.27 -10.44 3.18
N ILE A 138 17.83 -9.79 4.26
CA ILE A 138 16.74 -8.79 4.18
C ILE A 138 17.15 -7.68 3.21
N TYR A 139 18.34 -7.11 3.35
CA TYR A 139 18.84 -6.07 2.46
C TYR A 139 18.87 -6.52 1.00
N SER A 140 19.39 -7.71 0.73
CA SER A 140 19.46 -8.28 -0.61
C SER A 140 18.08 -8.46 -1.26
N VAL A 141 17.14 -9.03 -0.49
CA VAL A 141 15.78 -9.28 -0.98
C VAL A 141 14.99 -7.98 -1.16
N VAL A 142 15.05 -7.07 -0.18
CA VAL A 142 14.39 -5.76 -0.26
C VAL A 142 14.90 -4.97 -1.47
N ARG A 143 16.22 -4.93 -1.67
CA ARG A 143 16.83 -4.28 -2.83
C ARG A 143 16.37 -4.90 -4.16
N ALA A 144 16.26 -6.23 -4.24
CA ALA A 144 15.83 -6.92 -5.43
C ALA A 144 14.34 -6.68 -5.75
N GLU A 145 13.49 -6.65 -4.73
CA GLU A 145 12.04 -6.44 -4.92
C GLU A 145 11.73 -4.97 -5.24
N LEU A 146 12.27 -4.02 -4.46
CA LEU A 146 12.04 -2.59 -4.68
C LEU A 146 12.67 -2.11 -6.00
N GLY A 147 13.79 -2.68 -6.42
CA GLY A 147 14.42 -2.40 -7.72
C GLY A 147 13.58 -2.78 -8.94
N ARG A 148 12.50 -3.56 -8.75
CA ARG A 148 11.53 -3.91 -9.81
C ARG A 148 10.33 -2.99 -9.85
N LEU A 149 10.11 -2.19 -8.82
CA LEU A 149 8.96 -1.31 -8.65
C LEU A 149 9.33 0.14 -8.94
N ASN A 150 8.37 0.91 -9.46
CA ASN A 150 8.52 2.34 -9.58
C ASN A 150 8.25 3.01 -8.22
N TYR A 151 8.84 4.17 -8.01
CA TYR A 151 8.67 4.96 -6.79
C TYR A 151 7.19 5.18 -6.42
N ASP A 152 6.37 5.56 -7.40
CA ASP A 152 4.94 5.79 -7.20
C ASP A 152 4.19 4.55 -6.71
N GLN A 153 4.63 3.36 -7.12
CA GLN A 153 4.04 2.09 -6.69
C GLN A 153 4.38 1.76 -5.23
N ILE A 154 5.52 2.22 -4.75
CA ILE A 154 5.98 1.98 -3.37
C ILE A 154 5.28 2.94 -2.41
N ILE A 155 5.04 4.19 -2.81
CA ILE A 155 4.45 5.23 -1.95
C ILE A 155 2.92 5.25 -1.98
N ASN A 156 2.32 5.11 -3.17
CA ASN A 156 0.86 5.25 -3.35
C ASN A 156 0.05 4.04 -2.86
N ASP A 157 0.70 3.05 -2.32
CA ASP A 157 0.06 1.79 -1.97
C ASP A 157 -0.56 1.80 -0.58
N GLU A 158 -1.55 2.64 -0.42
CA GLU A 158 -2.23 2.83 0.86
C GLU A 158 -3.04 1.61 1.33
N LYS A 159 -3.33 0.62 0.49
CA LYS A 159 -4.30 -0.41 0.92
C LYS A 159 -4.02 -1.88 0.59
N SER A 160 -3.14 -2.24 -0.32
CA SER A 160 -3.08 -3.65 -0.76
C SER A 160 -1.68 -4.24 -1.00
N SER A 161 -0.76 -3.55 -1.62
CA SER A 161 0.48 -4.19 -2.06
C SER A 161 1.63 -4.12 -1.04
N ARG A 162 1.63 -3.18 -0.08
CA ARG A 162 2.64 -3.20 1.00
C ARG A 162 2.55 -4.47 1.84
N GLY A 163 1.34 -4.94 2.16
CA GLY A 163 1.13 -6.21 2.83
C GLY A 163 1.68 -7.38 2.01
N SER A 164 1.30 -7.46 0.74
CA SER A 164 1.76 -8.53 -0.16
C SER A 164 3.27 -8.46 -0.44
N LEU A 165 3.86 -7.27 -0.51
CA LEU A 165 5.29 -7.08 -0.68
C LEU A 165 6.08 -7.53 0.56
N ASN A 166 5.64 -7.14 1.76
CA ASN A 166 6.23 -7.58 3.01
C ASN A 166 6.18 -9.11 3.16
N ASP A 167 5.04 -9.72 2.81
CA ASP A 167 4.89 -11.19 2.82
C ASP A 167 5.82 -11.87 1.82
N GLN A 168 5.99 -11.30 0.62
CA GLN A 168 6.93 -11.81 -0.38
C GLN A 168 8.38 -11.69 0.09
N ILE A 169 8.75 -10.56 0.70
CA ILE A 169 10.08 -10.35 1.27
C ILE A 169 10.33 -11.38 2.37
N THR A 170 9.39 -11.51 3.32
CA THR A 170 9.48 -12.47 4.42
C THR A 170 9.67 -13.90 3.92
N LYS A 171 8.89 -14.30 2.90
CA LYS A 171 9.01 -15.64 2.29
C LYS A 171 10.38 -15.86 1.67
N LYS A 172 10.88 -14.92 0.86
CA LYS A 172 12.17 -15.03 0.19
C LYS A 172 13.35 -15.02 1.16
N VAL A 173 13.27 -14.22 2.21
CA VAL A 173 14.28 -14.21 3.28
C VAL A 173 14.32 -15.58 3.97
N ASN A 174 13.16 -16.17 4.30
CA ASN A 174 13.10 -17.50 4.90
C ASN A 174 13.60 -18.62 3.96
N GLU A 175 13.37 -18.50 2.65
CA GLU A 175 13.93 -19.43 1.66
C GLU A 175 15.46 -19.40 1.67
N LEU A 176 16.08 -18.22 1.76
CA LEU A 176 17.54 -18.06 1.85
C LEU A 176 18.09 -18.60 3.19
N LEU A 177 17.44 -18.23 4.30
CA LEU A 177 17.82 -18.70 5.64
C LEU A 177 17.72 -20.22 5.77
N SER A 178 16.70 -20.83 5.17
CA SER A 178 16.53 -22.30 5.14
C SER A 178 17.56 -22.98 4.27
N LYS A 179 17.86 -22.42 3.10
CA LYS A 179 18.87 -22.95 2.17
C LYS A 179 20.24 -23.03 2.81
N ASP A 180 20.61 -21.99 3.55
CA ASP A 180 21.91 -21.89 4.23
C ASP A 180 21.89 -22.47 5.65
N GLU A 181 20.78 -23.11 6.04
CA GLU A 181 20.60 -23.83 7.32
C GLU A 181 20.94 -23.01 8.58
N TYR A 182 20.55 -21.73 8.63
CA TYR A 182 20.83 -20.88 9.80
C TYR A 182 20.00 -21.22 11.04
N GLY A 183 18.95 -22.04 10.94
CA GLY A 183 18.12 -22.47 12.07
C GLY A 183 17.31 -21.36 12.73
N ILE A 184 17.15 -20.23 12.06
CA ILE A 184 16.29 -19.09 12.45
C ILE A 184 15.16 -18.93 11.44
N VAL A 185 14.04 -18.41 11.91
CA VAL A 185 12.86 -18.11 11.08
C VAL A 185 12.42 -16.67 11.32
N VAL A 186 12.29 -15.95 10.24
CA VAL A 186 11.71 -14.60 10.22
C VAL A 186 10.20 -14.74 10.11
N LYS A 187 9.47 -14.24 11.10
CA LYS A 187 8.01 -14.27 11.13
C LYS A 187 7.40 -13.17 10.28
N ASP A 188 8.03 -12.00 10.29
CA ASP A 188 7.56 -10.83 9.56
C ASP A 188 8.72 -9.86 9.29
N VAL A 189 8.75 -9.28 8.10
CA VAL A 189 9.62 -8.16 7.74
C VAL A 189 8.75 -7.00 7.32
N ARG A 190 8.91 -5.86 7.96
CA ARG A 190 8.12 -4.66 7.65
C ARG A 190 8.97 -3.44 7.42
N MET A 191 8.58 -2.69 6.41
CA MET A 191 9.11 -1.35 6.17
C MET A 191 8.44 -0.36 7.12
N LYS A 192 9.24 0.31 7.97
CA LYS A 192 8.79 1.39 8.88
C LYS A 192 8.63 2.68 8.12
N ARG A 193 9.66 3.05 7.38
CA ARG A 193 9.81 4.34 6.74
C ARG A 193 10.40 4.18 5.35
N THR A 194 9.94 5.02 4.46
CA THR A 194 10.37 5.05 3.08
C THR A 194 10.49 6.52 2.71
N ASP A 195 11.69 7.06 2.79
CA ASP A 195 11.97 8.48 2.58
C ASP A 195 12.90 8.71 1.38
N LEU A 196 12.91 9.94 0.90
CA LEU A 196 13.92 10.41 -0.06
C LEU A 196 15.13 10.94 0.70
N PRO A 197 16.37 10.75 0.18
CA PRO A 197 17.54 11.41 0.74
C PRO A 197 17.37 12.94 0.71
N GLU A 198 17.66 13.62 1.83
CA GLU A 198 17.47 15.07 2.00
C GLU A 198 18.10 15.91 0.86
N ALA A 199 19.24 15.47 0.33
CA ALA A 199 19.95 16.18 -0.74
C ALA A 199 19.15 16.30 -2.06
N ASN A 200 18.19 15.43 -2.30
CA ASN A 200 17.41 15.36 -3.54
C ASN A 200 15.92 15.65 -3.34
N GLU A 201 15.47 15.79 -2.10
CA GLU A 201 14.07 15.91 -1.73
C GLU A 201 13.35 17.04 -2.48
N ASN A 202 13.88 18.25 -2.41
CA ASN A 202 13.29 19.43 -3.06
C ASN A 202 13.20 19.31 -4.59
N SER A 203 14.24 18.76 -5.24
CA SER A 203 14.25 18.59 -6.71
C SER A 203 13.29 17.50 -7.16
N VAL A 204 13.14 16.43 -6.36
CA VAL A 204 12.17 15.35 -6.64
C VAL A 204 10.74 15.84 -6.44
N TYR A 205 10.44 16.57 -5.35
CA TYR A 205 9.12 17.15 -5.13
C TYR A 205 8.73 18.15 -6.21
N THR A 206 9.62 19.06 -6.58
CA THR A 206 9.37 20.01 -7.67
C THR A 206 9.07 19.28 -9.00
N ARG A 207 9.84 18.27 -9.30
CA ARG A 207 9.59 17.43 -10.49
C ARG A 207 8.25 16.69 -10.40
N MET A 208 7.92 16.08 -9.26
CA MET A 208 6.65 15.39 -9.07
C MET A 208 5.46 16.33 -9.21
N ILE A 209 5.55 17.55 -8.66
CA ILE A 209 4.52 18.60 -8.83
C ILE A 209 4.34 18.88 -10.31
N SER A 210 5.42 19.17 -11.04
CA SER A 210 5.35 19.49 -12.48
C SER A 210 4.80 18.31 -13.31
N GLU A 211 5.18 17.08 -13.01
CA GLU A 211 4.63 15.87 -13.65
C GLU A 211 3.13 15.71 -13.38
N ARG A 212 2.67 15.99 -12.15
CA ARG A 212 1.25 15.95 -11.77
C ARG A 212 0.44 17.05 -12.43
N GLU A 213 0.97 18.27 -12.47
CA GLU A 213 0.36 19.40 -13.16
C GLU A 213 0.23 19.14 -14.67
N SER A 214 1.30 18.64 -15.30
CA SER A 214 1.28 18.23 -16.71
C SER A 214 0.22 17.17 -17.00
N LYS A 215 0.11 16.18 -16.13
CA LYS A 215 -0.88 15.10 -16.25
C LYS A 215 -2.32 15.60 -16.03
N ALA A 216 -2.50 16.49 -15.07
CA ALA A 216 -3.79 17.15 -14.84
C ALA A 216 -4.22 17.97 -16.07
N GLN A 217 -3.29 18.74 -16.66
CA GLN A 217 -3.55 19.51 -17.87
C GLN A 217 -3.86 18.61 -19.07
N GLU A 218 -3.17 17.48 -19.21
CA GLU A 218 -3.49 16.47 -20.24
C GLU A 218 -4.93 15.97 -20.10
N TYR A 219 -5.36 15.57 -18.91
CA TYR A 219 -6.75 15.12 -18.67
C TYR A 219 -7.78 16.21 -18.89
N LEU A 220 -7.50 17.46 -18.50
CA LEU A 220 -8.37 18.60 -18.78
C LEU A 220 -8.52 18.82 -20.29
N SER A 221 -7.40 18.81 -21.03
CA SER A 221 -7.41 18.98 -22.47
C SER A 221 -8.15 17.85 -23.20
N MET A 222 -7.96 16.60 -22.75
CA MET A 222 -8.72 15.46 -23.28
C MET A 222 -10.22 15.58 -22.98
N GLY A 223 -10.59 16.02 -21.76
CA GLY A 223 -11.97 16.24 -21.38
C GLY A 223 -12.64 17.37 -22.19
N ASP A 224 -11.93 18.46 -22.43
CA ASP A 224 -12.44 19.56 -23.27
C ASP A 224 -12.60 19.15 -24.75
N ALA A 225 -11.65 18.40 -25.29
CA ALA A 225 -11.76 17.86 -26.65
C ALA A 225 -12.95 16.90 -26.80
N GLU A 226 -13.14 16.01 -25.82
CA GLU A 226 -14.29 15.09 -25.84
C GLU A 226 -15.62 15.82 -25.68
N LYS A 227 -15.68 16.80 -24.78
CA LYS A 227 -16.85 17.69 -24.64
C LYS A 227 -17.20 18.39 -25.96
N GLN A 228 -16.20 18.96 -26.64
CA GLN A 228 -16.42 19.62 -27.94
C GLN A 228 -16.91 18.61 -28.98
N ARG A 229 -16.36 17.42 -29.03
CA ARG A 229 -16.79 16.34 -29.94
C ARG A 229 -18.25 15.96 -29.71
N ILE A 230 -18.62 15.67 -28.45
CA ILE A 230 -19.98 15.30 -28.08
C ILE A 230 -20.96 16.44 -28.42
N THR A 231 -20.62 17.69 -28.10
CA THR A 231 -21.47 18.85 -28.41
C THR A 231 -21.66 19.01 -29.93
N ALA A 232 -20.60 18.91 -30.72
CA ALA A 232 -20.67 19.04 -32.17
C ALA A 232 -21.50 17.91 -32.82
N ASP A 233 -21.34 16.68 -32.36
CA ASP A 233 -22.11 15.54 -32.82
C ASP A 233 -23.60 15.68 -32.48
N THR A 234 -23.91 16.09 -31.24
CA THR A 234 -25.27 16.35 -30.80
C THR A 234 -25.92 17.49 -31.59
N ASP A 235 -25.22 18.61 -31.79
CA ASP A 235 -25.71 19.74 -32.58
C ASP A 235 -26.00 19.32 -34.05
N ARG A 236 -25.17 18.46 -34.62
CA ARG A 236 -25.42 17.90 -35.94
C ARG A 236 -26.66 17.07 -35.96
N GLU A 237 -26.82 16.13 -35.01
CA GLU A 237 -28.02 15.24 -34.94
C GLU A 237 -29.29 16.07 -34.73
N VAL A 238 -29.27 17.08 -33.88
CA VAL A 238 -30.42 17.99 -33.67
C VAL A 238 -30.77 18.74 -34.95
N LYS A 239 -29.79 19.29 -35.68
CA LYS A 239 -30.01 19.96 -36.96
C LYS A 239 -30.60 19.00 -38.03
N GLU A 240 -30.06 17.80 -38.12
CA GLU A 240 -30.59 16.77 -39.04
C GLU A 240 -32.02 16.38 -38.70
N LEU A 241 -32.34 16.18 -37.40
CA LEU A 241 -33.69 15.87 -36.94
C LEU A 241 -34.67 17.02 -37.22
N LEU A 242 -34.29 18.26 -36.92
CA LEU A 242 -35.12 19.44 -37.20
C LEU A 242 -35.36 19.65 -38.71
N ALA A 243 -34.29 19.44 -39.52
CA ALA A 243 -34.43 19.51 -40.99
C ALA A 243 -35.38 18.48 -41.54
N LYS A 244 -35.26 17.23 -41.05
CA LYS A 244 -36.15 16.13 -41.43
C LYS A 244 -37.61 16.41 -41.00
N ALA A 245 -37.81 16.82 -39.74
CA ALA A 245 -39.16 17.16 -39.27
C ALA A 245 -39.79 18.33 -40.04
N SER A 246 -38.98 19.34 -40.40
CA SER A 246 -39.43 20.45 -41.26
C SER A 246 -39.79 19.99 -42.68
N ALA A 247 -38.98 19.11 -43.26
CA ALA A 247 -39.27 18.51 -44.56
C ALA A 247 -40.55 17.67 -44.53
N ASP A 248 -40.70 16.83 -43.53
CA ASP A 248 -41.93 16.00 -43.35
C ASP A 248 -43.17 16.87 -43.15
N ALA A 249 -43.09 17.96 -42.33
CA ALA A 249 -44.16 18.90 -42.13
C ALA A 249 -44.55 19.62 -43.43
N ASN A 250 -43.56 20.00 -44.25
CA ASN A 250 -43.85 20.64 -45.55
C ASN A 250 -44.50 19.66 -46.55
N VAL A 251 -44.10 18.38 -46.53
CA VAL A 251 -44.77 17.34 -47.36
C VAL A 251 -46.22 17.18 -46.92
N ILE A 252 -46.50 17.02 -45.63
CA ILE A 252 -47.86 16.90 -45.11
C ILE A 252 -48.69 18.12 -45.44
N ARG A 253 -48.12 19.34 -45.32
CA ARG A 253 -48.82 20.57 -45.70
C ARG A 253 -49.13 20.63 -47.19
N ALA A 254 -48.14 20.30 -48.02
CA ALA A 254 -48.34 20.24 -49.49
C ALA A 254 -49.39 19.20 -49.91
N GLU A 255 -49.40 18.05 -49.29
CA GLU A 255 -50.45 17.03 -49.51
C GLU A 255 -51.84 17.57 -49.12
N GLY A 256 -51.91 18.21 -47.91
CA GLY A 256 -53.16 18.82 -47.47
C GLY A 256 -53.66 19.95 -48.39
N GLU A 257 -52.76 20.85 -48.86
CA GLU A 257 -53.08 21.90 -49.81
C GLU A 257 -53.50 21.31 -51.17
N SER A 258 -52.81 20.28 -51.64
CA SER A 258 -53.20 19.59 -52.87
C SER A 258 -54.60 18.94 -52.81
N GLU A 259 -54.87 18.28 -51.66
CA GLU A 259 -56.19 17.65 -51.47
C GLU A 259 -57.31 18.72 -51.35
N ALA A 260 -57.06 19.80 -50.60
CA ALA A 260 -57.99 20.94 -50.52
C ALA A 260 -58.22 21.56 -51.89
N ALA A 261 -57.16 21.76 -52.68
CA ALA A 261 -57.31 22.28 -54.06
C ALA A 261 -58.13 21.35 -54.94
N LYS A 262 -57.98 20.05 -54.85
CA LYS A 262 -58.87 19.06 -55.59
C LYS A 262 -60.31 19.18 -55.17
N ILE A 263 -60.57 19.27 -53.85
CA ILE A 263 -61.94 19.39 -53.33
C ILE A 263 -62.55 20.69 -53.82
N TYR A 264 -61.83 21.83 -53.74
CA TYR A 264 -62.31 23.08 -54.26
C TYR A 264 -62.54 23.08 -55.75
N ASN A 265 -61.62 22.57 -56.56
CA ASN A 265 -61.75 22.45 -58.01
C ASN A 265 -62.96 21.58 -58.41
N ASN A 266 -63.22 20.46 -57.75
CA ASN A 266 -64.37 19.60 -57.99
C ASN A 266 -65.67 20.28 -57.59
N SER A 267 -65.65 21.12 -56.57
CA SER A 267 -66.88 21.81 -56.15
C SER A 267 -67.23 23.03 -57.07
N PHE A 268 -66.19 23.80 -57.39
CA PHE A 268 -66.36 25.00 -58.19
C PHE A 268 -66.41 24.76 -59.68
N SER A 269 -65.99 23.65 -60.20
CA SER A 269 -66.19 23.26 -61.59
C SER A 269 -67.69 23.09 -61.95
N LYS A 270 -68.55 23.03 -60.95
CA LYS A 270 -70.05 22.97 -61.14
C LYS A 270 -70.62 24.30 -61.49
N ASP A 271 -70.06 25.43 -61.05
CA ASP A 271 -70.43 26.82 -61.36
C ASP A 271 -69.20 27.73 -61.39
N PRO A 272 -68.51 27.88 -62.53
CA PRO A 272 -67.32 28.70 -62.67
C PRO A 272 -67.52 30.18 -62.37
N SER A 273 -68.72 30.73 -62.68
CA SER A 273 -68.99 32.15 -62.46
C SER A 273 -69.10 32.49 -60.95
N PHE A 274 -69.71 31.60 -60.20
CA PHE A 274 -69.73 31.69 -58.76
C PHE A 274 -68.30 31.57 -58.12
N TYR A 275 -67.49 30.73 -58.66
CA TYR A 275 -66.11 30.61 -58.21
C TYR A 275 -65.31 31.86 -58.43
N ASP A 276 -65.40 32.46 -59.61
CA ASP A 276 -64.69 33.70 -59.93
C ASP A 276 -65.11 34.85 -58.99
N LEU A 277 -66.38 34.97 -58.70
CA LEU A 277 -66.94 35.89 -57.74
C LEU A 277 -66.39 35.69 -56.32
N PHE A 278 -66.51 34.40 -55.87
CA PHE A 278 -66.05 34.01 -54.53
C PHE A 278 -64.52 34.32 -54.33
N LYS A 279 -63.73 33.87 -55.32
CA LYS A 279 -62.26 34.05 -55.28
C LYS A 279 -61.84 35.52 -55.37
N THR A 280 -62.56 36.28 -56.15
CA THR A 280 -62.30 37.74 -56.22
C THR A 280 -62.60 38.40 -54.89
N LEU A 281 -63.70 38.11 -54.21
CA LEU A 281 -64.01 38.61 -52.89
C LEU A 281 -63.03 38.16 -51.80
N GLU A 282 -62.57 36.89 -51.83
CA GLU A 282 -61.56 36.37 -50.91
C GLU A 282 -60.22 37.07 -51.11
N THR A 283 -59.81 37.31 -52.34
CA THR A 283 -58.57 38.03 -52.65
C THR A 283 -58.63 39.45 -52.15
N TYR A 284 -59.75 40.17 -52.35
CA TYR A 284 -59.91 41.50 -51.82
C TYR A 284 -59.89 41.55 -50.29
N LYS A 285 -60.51 40.64 -49.63
CA LYS A 285 -60.47 40.50 -48.17
C LYS A 285 -59.04 40.33 -47.62
N LYS A 286 -58.16 39.71 -48.41
CA LYS A 286 -56.74 39.47 -48.03
C LYS A 286 -55.81 40.59 -48.39
N THR A 287 -56.15 41.33 -49.47
CA THR A 287 -55.32 42.41 -50.01
C THR A 287 -55.69 43.78 -49.56
N VAL A 288 -56.88 43.98 -49.09
CA VAL A 288 -57.39 45.29 -48.64
C VAL A 288 -57.33 45.36 -47.12
N ASP A 289 -56.46 46.19 -46.58
CA ASP A 289 -56.37 46.53 -45.17
C ASP A 289 -56.76 48.02 -44.97
N ASP A 290 -56.85 48.48 -43.72
CA ASP A 290 -57.27 49.82 -43.36
C ASP A 290 -56.42 50.97 -43.98
N LYS A 291 -55.29 50.60 -44.60
CA LYS A 291 -54.34 51.60 -45.20
C LYS A 291 -54.27 51.44 -46.73
N THR A 292 -54.96 50.49 -47.31
CA THR A 292 -54.89 50.20 -48.74
C THR A 292 -55.89 51.08 -49.52
N VAL A 293 -55.38 51.93 -50.43
CA VAL A 293 -56.23 52.71 -51.37
C VAL A 293 -56.31 51.91 -52.68
N ILE A 294 -57.50 51.49 -53.05
CA ILE A 294 -57.72 50.76 -54.30
C ILE A 294 -58.27 51.74 -55.35
N ILE A 295 -57.58 51.90 -56.45
CA ILE A 295 -58.06 52.63 -57.60
C ILE A 295 -58.60 51.58 -58.59
N LEU A 296 -59.94 51.59 -58.76
CA LEU A 296 -60.62 50.62 -59.63
C LEU A 296 -61.08 51.35 -60.91
N PRO A 297 -60.71 50.81 -62.08
CA PRO A 297 -61.35 51.19 -63.34
C PRO A 297 -62.84 50.89 -63.27
N SER A 298 -63.64 51.73 -63.88
CA SER A 298 -65.16 51.61 -63.87
C SER A 298 -65.63 50.33 -64.55
N ASP A 299 -64.79 49.67 -65.35
CA ASP A 299 -65.07 48.41 -66.08
C ASP A 299 -64.58 47.18 -65.34
N SER A 300 -63.94 47.33 -64.17
CA SER A 300 -63.47 46.23 -63.38
C SER A 300 -64.58 45.31 -62.86
N PRO A 301 -64.36 44.04 -62.74
CA PRO A 301 -65.41 43.06 -62.25
C PRO A 301 -65.91 43.49 -60.83
N TYR A 302 -65.05 44.07 -60.00
CA TYR A 302 -65.44 44.54 -58.65
C TYR A 302 -66.29 45.81 -58.69
N ALA A 303 -65.88 46.75 -59.52
CA ALA A 303 -66.67 47.97 -59.72
C ALA A 303 -68.06 47.66 -60.23
N ARG A 304 -68.24 46.76 -61.20
CA ARG A 304 -69.48 46.25 -61.66
C ARG A 304 -70.33 45.62 -60.54
N LEU A 305 -69.70 44.79 -59.72
CA LEU A 305 -70.38 44.17 -58.58
C LEU A 305 -70.89 45.18 -57.55
N LEU A 306 -70.11 46.22 -57.25
CA LEU A 306 -70.48 47.29 -56.34
C LEU A 306 -71.58 48.21 -56.92
N MET A 307 -71.66 48.35 -58.26
CA MET A 307 -72.73 49.05 -58.99
C MET A 307 -74.00 48.27 -59.24
N GLY A 308 -74.03 47.00 -58.79
CA GLY A 308 -75.19 46.13 -58.91
C GLY A 308 -75.39 45.54 -60.29
N TYR A 309 -74.41 45.57 -61.20
CA TYR A 309 -74.46 44.91 -62.50
C TYR A 309 -73.98 43.43 -62.28
N THR A 310 -74.94 42.54 -62.08
CA THR A 310 -74.77 41.10 -62.15
C THR A 310 -75.33 40.63 -63.46
N GLU A 311 -74.50 40.38 -64.42
CA GLU A 311 -74.84 39.46 -65.52
C GLU A 311 -74.27 38.09 -65.25
#